data_3da2663b4add4c92382e13a349e1dd14
#
_entry.id   3da2663b4add4c92382e13a349e1dd14
#
_cell.length_a   1.000
_cell.length_b   1.000
_cell.length_c   1.000
_cell.angle_alpha   90.00
_cell.angle_beta   90.00
_cell.angle_gamma   90.00
#
_symmetry.space_group_name_H-M   'P 1'
#
loop_
_entity.id
_entity.type
_entity.pdbx_description
1 polymer ?
#
loop_
_entity_poly.entity_id
_entity_poly.type
_entity_poly.pdbx_seq_one_letter_code
_entity_poly.pdbx_strand_id
1 'polypeptide(L)'
;MTFSLFGDKFTRHSGITRLMEDLNDGLRSPGAIMLGGGNPAQIPEMNAYFNNLLTEMLESGKVSEALCNYDGPQGKNALLTALADMLRNELGWDIGPQNIALTNGSQSAFFYLFNLFAGRCADGSTRKVLFPLTPEYIGYADSGLEDNLFVSTRPHIELLPEGQFKYHVDFDSLPIGKDTGMICVSRPTN
;
A
#
# COMPACT_ATOMS: atom_id res chain seq x y z
N MET A 1 -27.95 -17.19 -3.14
CA MET A 1 -26.65 -17.88 -3.04
C MET A 1 -26.00 -17.41 -1.75
N THR A 2 -25.49 -18.31 -0.92
CA THR A 2 -24.85 -17.96 0.37
C THR A 2 -23.34 -17.99 0.16
N PHE A 3 -22.64 -16.90 0.49
CA PHE A 3 -21.20 -16.84 0.45
C PHE A 3 -20.58 -17.46 1.72
N SER A 4 -19.28 -17.76 1.66
CA SER A 4 -18.49 -18.03 2.85
C SER A 4 -18.37 -16.76 3.70
N LEU A 5 -17.93 -16.86 4.96
CA LEU A 5 -17.65 -15.68 5.81
C LEU A 5 -16.67 -14.71 5.14
N PHE A 6 -15.66 -15.24 4.46
CA PHE A 6 -14.72 -14.44 3.65
C PHE A 6 -15.45 -13.72 2.51
N GLY A 7 -16.23 -14.45 1.71
CA GLY A 7 -16.97 -13.88 0.60
C GLY A 7 -17.99 -12.85 1.07
N ASP A 8 -18.69 -13.12 2.15
CA ASP A 8 -19.65 -12.19 2.73
C ASP A 8 -18.99 -10.89 3.22
N LYS A 9 -17.80 -10.99 3.82
CA LYS A 9 -17.04 -9.82 4.26
C LYS A 9 -16.57 -8.97 3.07
N PHE A 10 -15.94 -9.59 2.07
CA PHE A 10 -15.27 -8.87 0.97
C PHE A 10 -16.21 -8.48 -0.19
N THR A 11 -17.47 -8.86 -0.14
CA THR A 11 -18.50 -8.37 -1.09
C THR A 11 -19.37 -7.25 -0.52
N ARG A 12 -19.13 -6.84 0.72
CA ARG A 12 -19.84 -5.69 1.31
C ARG A 12 -19.37 -4.39 0.66
N HIS A 13 -20.30 -3.44 0.56
CA HIS A 13 -19.94 -2.10 0.13
C HIS A 13 -18.97 -1.46 1.14
N SER A 14 -17.87 -0.94 0.67
CA SER A 14 -16.79 -0.40 1.51
C SER A 14 -16.51 1.06 1.21
N GLY A 15 -15.81 1.74 2.12
CA GLY A 15 -15.44 3.14 1.95
C GLY A 15 -14.53 3.35 0.75
N ILE A 16 -13.59 2.43 0.49
CA ILE A 16 -12.69 2.53 -0.67
C ILE A 16 -13.45 2.33 -1.97
N THR A 17 -14.43 1.42 -2.03
CA THR A 17 -15.24 1.22 -3.24
C THR A 17 -15.99 2.51 -3.60
N ARG A 18 -16.63 3.13 -2.62
CA ARG A 18 -17.32 4.42 -2.82
C ARG A 18 -16.39 5.53 -3.28
N LEU A 19 -15.21 5.64 -2.65
CA LEU A 19 -14.21 6.62 -3.05
C LEU A 19 -13.79 6.43 -4.52
N MET A 20 -13.59 5.19 -4.96
CA MET A 20 -13.20 4.88 -6.34
C MET A 20 -14.33 5.13 -7.33
N GLU A 21 -15.59 4.91 -6.95
CA GLU A 21 -16.76 5.28 -7.75
C GLU A 21 -16.84 6.80 -7.92
N ASP A 22 -16.75 7.57 -6.84
CA ASP A 22 -16.76 9.03 -6.86
C ASP A 22 -15.60 9.60 -7.71
N LEU A 23 -14.40 9.01 -7.62
CA LEU A 23 -13.24 9.38 -8.43
C LEU A 23 -13.52 9.14 -9.92
N ASN A 24 -14.04 7.97 -10.27
CA ASN A 24 -14.35 7.63 -11.66
C ASN A 24 -15.40 8.57 -12.26
N ASP A 25 -16.42 8.94 -11.51
CA ASP A 25 -17.47 9.88 -11.94
C ASP A 25 -16.93 11.30 -12.06
N GLY A 26 -16.09 11.73 -11.13
CA GLY A 26 -15.42 13.01 -11.18
C GLY A 26 -14.50 13.17 -12.41
N LEU A 27 -13.71 12.15 -12.71
CA LEU A 27 -12.82 12.15 -13.89
C LEU A 27 -13.57 12.20 -15.23
N ARG A 28 -14.82 11.75 -15.26
CA ARG A 28 -15.70 11.82 -16.46
C ARG A 28 -16.46 13.12 -16.55
N SER A 29 -16.49 13.94 -15.52
CA SER A 29 -17.26 15.18 -15.47
C SER A 29 -16.45 16.34 -16.04
N PRO A 30 -16.85 16.96 -17.19
CA PRO A 30 -16.12 18.06 -17.77
C PRO A 30 -15.99 19.24 -16.79
N GLY A 31 -14.78 19.74 -16.59
CA GLY A 31 -14.50 20.89 -15.72
C GLY A 31 -14.54 20.61 -14.22
N ALA A 32 -14.69 19.36 -13.80
CA ALA A 32 -14.60 19.00 -12.39
C ALA A 32 -13.17 19.21 -11.85
N ILE A 33 -13.06 19.82 -10.68
CA ILE A 33 -11.81 19.94 -9.93
C ILE A 33 -11.81 18.90 -8.83
N MET A 34 -10.94 17.88 -8.96
CA MET A 34 -10.85 16.77 -8.04
C MET A 34 -9.92 17.13 -6.88
N LEU A 35 -10.49 17.28 -5.67
CA LEU A 35 -9.73 17.54 -4.44
C LEU A 35 -9.61 16.33 -3.52
N GLY A 36 -10.44 15.30 -3.72
CA GLY A 36 -10.50 14.11 -2.88
C GLY A 36 -9.67 12.92 -3.38
N GLY A 37 -9.20 12.96 -4.60
CA GLY A 37 -8.40 11.92 -5.22
C GLY A 37 -7.96 12.32 -6.62
N GLY A 38 -7.03 11.60 -7.20
CA GLY A 38 -6.53 11.89 -8.54
C GLY A 38 -5.58 10.82 -9.06
N ASN A 39 -5.24 10.95 -10.32
CA ASN A 39 -4.21 10.14 -10.95
C ASN A 39 -2.82 10.69 -10.62
N PRO A 40 -1.77 9.87 -10.67
CA PRO A 40 -0.39 10.34 -10.60
C PRO A 40 -0.11 11.43 -11.64
N ALA A 41 0.73 12.40 -11.27
CA ALA A 41 1.14 13.46 -12.17
C ALA A 41 1.81 12.90 -13.44
N GLN A 42 1.46 13.48 -14.58
CA GLN A 42 2.13 13.18 -15.84
C GLN A 42 3.44 13.97 -15.92
N ILE A 43 4.55 13.26 -16.07
CA ILE A 43 5.89 13.84 -16.26
C ILE A 43 6.31 13.53 -17.70
N PRO A 44 6.23 14.52 -18.64
CA PRO A 44 6.41 14.27 -20.07
C PRO A 44 7.73 13.58 -20.42
N GLU A 45 8.82 13.98 -19.77
CA GLU A 45 10.15 13.41 -20.01
C GLU A 45 10.22 11.92 -19.61
N MET A 46 9.59 11.56 -18.49
CA MET A 46 9.52 10.16 -18.04
C MET A 46 8.60 9.34 -18.93
N ASN A 47 7.47 9.92 -19.37
CA ASN A 47 6.59 9.24 -20.31
C ASN A 47 7.31 8.95 -21.63
N ALA A 48 8.07 9.91 -22.17
CA ALA A 48 8.89 9.72 -23.38
C ALA A 48 9.95 8.62 -23.16
N TYR A 49 10.65 8.63 -22.03
CA TYR A 49 11.63 7.61 -21.68
C TYR A 49 11.01 6.21 -21.66
N PHE A 50 9.88 6.02 -20.95
CA PHE A 50 9.23 4.72 -20.88
C PHE A 50 8.66 4.25 -22.23
N ASN A 51 8.14 5.16 -23.05
CA ASN A 51 7.69 4.83 -24.41
C ASN A 51 8.84 4.33 -25.28
N ASN A 52 10.00 4.98 -25.24
CA ASN A 52 11.19 4.54 -25.97
C ASN A 52 11.67 3.17 -25.47
N LEU A 53 11.75 2.98 -24.15
CA LEU A 53 12.15 1.70 -23.56
C LEU A 53 11.22 0.56 -23.98
N LEU A 54 9.90 0.78 -23.97
CA LEU A 54 8.93 -0.22 -24.43
C LEU A 54 9.11 -0.54 -25.92
N THR A 55 9.40 0.45 -26.74
CA THR A 55 9.67 0.26 -28.17
C THR A 55 10.92 -0.61 -28.38
N GLU A 56 12.02 -0.31 -27.69
CA GLU A 56 13.24 -1.12 -27.71
C GLU A 56 13.01 -2.57 -27.26
N MET A 57 12.19 -2.75 -26.22
CA MET A 57 11.83 -4.09 -25.74
C MET A 57 11.00 -4.87 -26.75
N LEU A 58 10.09 -4.20 -27.48
CA LEU A 58 9.31 -4.82 -28.57
C LEU A 58 10.22 -5.25 -29.74
N GLU A 59 11.08 -4.35 -30.19
CA GLU A 59 12.00 -4.58 -31.31
C GLU A 59 13.03 -5.71 -31.01
N SER A 60 13.49 -5.78 -29.75
CA SER A 60 14.45 -6.80 -29.30
C SER A 60 13.82 -8.15 -28.92
N GLY A 61 12.48 -8.27 -28.93
CA GLY A 61 11.75 -9.48 -28.52
C GLY A 61 11.69 -9.70 -26.99
N LYS A 62 12.25 -8.80 -26.18
CA LYS A 62 12.24 -8.91 -24.70
C LYS A 62 10.83 -8.85 -24.09
N VAL A 63 9.89 -8.22 -24.77
CA VAL A 63 8.48 -8.21 -24.32
C VAL A 63 7.91 -9.63 -24.32
N SER A 64 8.16 -10.43 -25.37
CA SER A 64 7.71 -11.83 -25.42
C SER A 64 8.33 -12.66 -24.30
N GLU A 65 9.62 -12.47 -24.02
CA GLU A 65 10.28 -13.12 -22.89
C GLU A 65 9.61 -12.75 -21.55
N ALA A 66 9.32 -11.47 -21.35
CA ALA A 66 8.72 -10.96 -20.13
C ALA A 66 7.28 -11.45 -19.89
N LEU A 67 6.50 -11.64 -20.98
CA LEU A 67 5.08 -12.00 -20.89
C LEU A 67 4.83 -13.51 -20.90
N CYS A 68 5.72 -14.32 -21.47
CA CYS A 68 5.49 -15.73 -21.73
C CYS A 68 6.20 -16.67 -20.74
N ASN A 69 6.99 -16.14 -19.80
CA ASN A 69 7.71 -16.94 -18.83
C ASN A 69 7.23 -16.65 -17.40
N TYR A 70 7.20 -17.69 -16.58
CA TYR A 70 7.02 -17.52 -15.14
C TYR A 70 8.33 -17.10 -14.51
N ASP A 71 8.24 -16.18 -13.53
CA ASP A 71 9.34 -15.82 -12.65
C ASP A 71 9.25 -16.61 -11.33
N GLY A 72 10.28 -16.46 -10.48
CA GLY A 72 10.28 -17.00 -9.13
C GLY A 72 9.18 -16.37 -8.23
N PRO A 73 8.89 -16.98 -7.09
CA PRO A 73 7.78 -16.53 -6.21
C PRO A 73 7.99 -15.13 -5.63
N GLN A 74 9.21 -14.63 -5.58
CA GLN A 74 9.51 -13.27 -5.15
C GLN A 74 9.42 -12.24 -6.29
N GLY A 75 9.45 -12.70 -7.55
CA GLY A 75 9.47 -11.88 -8.76
C GLY A 75 10.72 -12.11 -9.62
N LYS A 76 10.87 -11.32 -10.68
CA LYS A 76 12.00 -11.42 -11.62
C LYS A 76 13.32 -11.06 -10.94
N ASN A 77 14.26 -12.02 -10.90
CA ASN A 77 15.51 -11.87 -10.18
C ASN A 77 16.34 -10.63 -10.62
N ALA A 78 16.34 -10.32 -11.91
CA ALA A 78 17.01 -9.13 -12.42
C ALA A 78 16.44 -7.83 -11.82
N LEU A 79 15.11 -7.74 -11.65
CA LEU A 79 14.47 -6.59 -11.01
C LEU A 79 14.75 -6.54 -9.52
N LEU A 80 14.71 -7.70 -8.82
CA LEU A 80 15.03 -7.76 -7.38
C LEU A 80 16.47 -7.31 -7.12
N THR A 81 17.42 -7.72 -7.97
CA THR A 81 18.82 -7.30 -7.89
C THR A 81 18.96 -5.80 -8.13
N ALA A 82 18.37 -5.27 -9.19
CA ALA A 82 18.44 -3.85 -9.51
C ALA A 82 17.83 -2.97 -8.41
N LEU A 83 16.71 -3.40 -7.82
CA LEU A 83 16.10 -2.70 -6.67
C LEU A 83 16.98 -2.75 -5.43
N ALA A 84 17.57 -3.89 -5.12
CA ALA A 84 18.50 -4.02 -3.99
C ALA A 84 19.74 -3.12 -4.18
N ASP A 85 20.30 -3.09 -5.39
CA ASP A 85 21.44 -2.23 -5.72
C ASP A 85 21.08 -0.74 -5.58
N MET A 86 19.95 -0.34 -6.11
CA MET A 86 19.45 1.03 -5.97
C MET A 86 19.29 1.43 -4.50
N LEU A 87 18.61 0.61 -3.70
CA LEU A 87 18.35 0.92 -2.28
C LEU A 87 19.66 0.95 -1.46
N ARG A 88 20.62 0.10 -1.77
CA ARG A 88 21.96 0.17 -1.15
C ARG A 88 22.70 1.43 -1.51
N ASN A 89 22.71 1.78 -2.80
CA ASN A 89 23.48 2.92 -3.30
C ASN A 89 22.89 4.27 -2.88
N GLU A 90 21.55 4.40 -2.93
CA GLU A 90 20.88 5.67 -2.67
C GLU A 90 20.56 5.88 -1.17
N LEU A 91 20.27 4.80 -0.43
CA LEU A 91 19.81 4.89 0.95
C LEU A 91 20.77 4.26 1.97
N GLY A 92 21.82 3.57 1.51
CA GLY A 92 22.77 2.89 2.39
C GLY A 92 22.17 1.68 3.13
N TRP A 93 21.09 1.09 2.62
CA TRP A 93 20.44 -0.05 3.27
C TRP A 93 21.25 -1.34 3.09
N ASP A 94 21.43 -2.10 4.17
CA ASP A 94 22.09 -3.43 4.13
C ASP A 94 21.08 -4.51 3.75
N ILE A 95 20.68 -4.54 2.47
CA ILE A 95 19.74 -5.51 1.91
C ILE A 95 20.24 -6.12 0.61
N GLY A 96 19.73 -7.31 0.29
CA GLY A 96 19.95 -8.00 -0.97
C GLY A 96 18.64 -8.42 -1.64
N PRO A 97 18.68 -9.04 -2.82
CA PRO A 97 17.48 -9.52 -3.54
C PRO A 97 16.57 -10.41 -2.68
N GLN A 98 17.16 -11.18 -1.77
CA GLN A 98 16.42 -12.06 -0.84
C GLN A 98 15.51 -11.33 0.15
N ASN A 99 15.71 -10.03 0.34
CA ASN A 99 14.90 -9.18 1.23
C ASN A 99 13.74 -8.50 0.50
N ILE A 100 13.58 -8.73 -0.80
CA ILE A 100 12.60 -8.06 -1.64
C ILE A 100 11.64 -9.09 -2.22
N ALA A 101 10.35 -8.79 -2.17
CA ALA A 101 9.31 -9.55 -2.85
C ALA A 101 8.34 -8.58 -3.56
N LEU A 102 7.92 -8.95 -4.76
CA LEU A 102 6.97 -8.17 -5.56
C LEU A 102 5.56 -8.69 -5.35
N THR A 103 4.62 -7.77 -5.36
CA THR A 103 3.18 -8.08 -5.30
C THR A 103 2.42 -7.30 -6.36
N ASN A 104 1.14 -7.64 -6.57
CA ASN A 104 0.24 -6.91 -7.47
C ASN A 104 -0.19 -5.58 -6.82
N GLY A 105 0.78 -4.68 -6.61
CA GLY A 105 0.61 -3.40 -5.94
C GLY A 105 0.69 -3.49 -4.41
N SER A 106 0.87 -2.33 -3.78
CA SER A 106 1.02 -2.21 -2.32
C SER A 106 -0.20 -2.69 -1.54
N GLN A 107 -1.41 -2.56 -2.10
CA GLN A 107 -2.64 -3.02 -1.44
C GLN A 107 -2.62 -4.54 -1.21
N SER A 108 -2.11 -5.32 -2.17
CA SER A 108 -1.93 -6.76 -1.99
C SER A 108 -0.87 -7.08 -0.94
N ALA A 109 0.23 -6.31 -0.92
CA ALA A 109 1.26 -6.46 0.10
C ALA A 109 0.70 -6.20 1.51
N PHE A 110 -0.07 -5.13 1.70
CA PHE A 110 -0.70 -4.83 2.99
C PHE A 110 -1.73 -5.89 3.40
N PHE A 111 -2.52 -6.41 2.47
CA PHE A 111 -3.42 -7.53 2.74
C PHE A 111 -2.64 -8.74 3.30
N TYR A 112 -1.53 -9.10 2.69
CA TYR A 112 -0.71 -10.21 3.19
C TYR A 112 -0.09 -9.89 4.55
N LEU A 113 0.55 -8.74 4.70
CA LEU A 113 1.27 -8.37 5.92
C LEU A 113 0.32 -8.23 7.13
N PHE A 114 -0.82 -7.58 6.96
CA PHE A 114 -1.79 -7.43 8.05
C PHE A 114 -2.29 -8.78 8.55
N ASN A 115 -2.63 -9.69 7.65
CA ASN A 115 -3.16 -11.01 8.01
C ASN A 115 -2.06 -12.01 8.40
N LEU A 116 -0.79 -11.75 8.06
CA LEU A 116 0.35 -12.55 8.49
C LEU A 116 0.75 -12.24 9.94
N PHE A 117 0.73 -10.97 10.33
CA PHE A 117 1.24 -10.51 11.62
C PHE A 117 0.14 -10.24 12.65
N ALA A 118 -1.12 -10.15 12.24
CA ALA A 118 -2.24 -9.89 13.14
C ALA A 118 -3.39 -10.87 12.92
N GLY A 119 -4.34 -10.92 13.88
CA GLY A 119 -5.40 -11.90 13.95
C GLY A 119 -5.13 -12.97 15.01
N ARG A 120 -5.88 -14.06 14.96
CA ARG A 120 -5.71 -15.20 15.87
C ARG A 120 -4.47 -16.00 15.51
N CYS A 121 -3.59 -16.16 16.48
CA CYS A 121 -2.35 -16.92 16.34
C CYS A 121 -2.54 -18.38 16.74
N ALA A 122 -1.63 -19.25 16.29
CA ALA A 122 -1.66 -20.69 16.59
C ALA A 122 -1.51 -21.01 18.10
N ASP A 123 -0.90 -20.11 18.87
CA ASP A 123 -0.75 -20.20 20.33
C ASP A 123 -2.01 -19.76 21.11
N GLY A 124 -3.10 -19.41 20.40
CA GLY A 124 -4.35 -18.93 20.97
C GLY A 124 -4.37 -17.43 21.29
N SER A 125 -3.25 -16.71 21.13
CA SER A 125 -3.21 -15.25 21.28
C SER A 125 -3.89 -14.55 20.12
N THR A 126 -4.29 -13.29 20.33
CA THR A 126 -4.77 -12.41 19.27
C THR A 126 -3.87 -11.20 19.18
N ARG A 127 -3.43 -10.88 17.96
CA ARG A 127 -2.57 -9.73 17.70
C ARG A 127 -3.27 -8.71 16.81
N LYS A 128 -2.87 -7.45 16.91
CA LYS A 128 -3.45 -6.31 16.22
C LYS A 128 -2.42 -5.58 15.38
N VAL A 129 -2.90 -4.88 14.36
CA VAL A 129 -2.12 -3.86 13.64
C VAL A 129 -2.36 -2.52 14.31
N LEU A 130 -1.30 -1.87 14.77
CA LEU A 130 -1.35 -0.54 15.37
C LEU A 130 -1.06 0.54 14.33
N PHE A 131 -1.97 1.50 14.19
CA PHE A 131 -1.74 2.75 13.47
C PHE A 131 -1.45 3.87 14.49
N PRO A 132 -0.17 4.23 14.67
CA PRO A 132 0.22 5.25 15.65
C PRO A 132 -0.12 6.67 15.21
N LEU A 133 -0.49 6.84 13.95
CA LEU A 133 -0.86 8.13 13.37
C LEU A 133 -2.08 7.95 12.47
N THR A 134 -3.22 8.52 12.87
CA THR A 134 -4.45 8.55 12.09
C THR A 134 -4.85 9.99 11.77
N PRO A 135 -5.55 10.25 10.64
CA PRO A 135 -6.09 9.28 9.69
C PRO A 135 -5.01 8.59 8.82
N GLU A 136 -5.29 7.36 8.42
CA GLU A 136 -4.50 6.55 7.51
C GLU A 136 -5.30 6.27 6.22
N TYR A 137 -4.68 5.60 5.25
CA TYR A 137 -5.32 5.26 3.98
C TYR A 137 -6.59 4.43 4.20
N ILE A 138 -7.71 4.88 3.61
CA ILE A 138 -9.03 4.29 3.80
C ILE A 138 -9.10 2.80 3.42
N GLY A 139 -8.33 2.37 2.41
CA GLY A 139 -8.30 0.98 1.95
C GLY A 139 -7.69 -0.02 2.93
N TYR A 140 -7.02 0.43 3.99
CA TYR A 140 -6.47 -0.49 4.99
C TYR A 140 -7.57 -1.11 5.87
N ALA A 141 -8.63 -0.37 6.16
CA ALA A 141 -9.70 -0.85 7.03
C ALA A 141 -10.36 -2.15 6.52
N ASP A 142 -10.41 -2.31 5.21
CA ASP A 142 -11.05 -3.45 4.55
C ASP A 142 -10.10 -4.61 4.27
N SER A 143 -8.80 -4.49 4.61
CA SER A 143 -7.79 -5.51 4.30
C SER A 143 -7.66 -6.62 5.36
N GLY A 144 -8.36 -6.54 6.49
CA GLY A 144 -8.32 -7.56 7.53
C GLY A 144 -9.28 -8.71 7.28
N LEU A 145 -8.84 -9.96 7.46
CA LEU A 145 -9.71 -11.15 7.43
C LEU A 145 -10.60 -11.22 8.67
N GLU A 146 -10.07 -10.90 9.83
CA GLU A 146 -10.79 -10.87 11.10
C GLU A 146 -11.37 -9.48 11.40
N ASP A 147 -12.45 -9.44 12.14
CA ASP A 147 -13.01 -8.20 12.65
C ASP A 147 -12.09 -7.64 13.77
N ASN A 148 -12.10 -6.32 13.91
CA ASN A 148 -11.30 -5.64 14.95
C ASN A 148 -9.79 -5.92 14.87
N LEU A 149 -9.25 -6.14 13.65
CA LEU A 149 -7.83 -6.37 13.44
C LEU A 149 -6.98 -5.13 13.74
N PHE A 150 -7.55 -3.95 13.62
CA PHE A 150 -6.85 -2.67 13.70
C PHE A 150 -7.12 -1.94 15.01
N VAL A 151 -6.09 -1.26 15.51
CA VAL A 151 -6.16 -0.32 16.61
C VAL A 151 -5.40 0.95 16.22
N SER A 152 -5.87 2.10 16.65
CA SER A 152 -5.25 3.39 16.33
C SER A 152 -5.24 4.31 17.52
N THR A 153 -4.29 5.25 17.51
CA THR A 153 -4.23 6.37 18.45
C THR A 153 -4.52 7.68 17.75
N ARG A 154 -5.04 8.64 18.51
CA ARG A 154 -5.20 9.99 18.00
C ARG A 154 -3.85 10.67 17.93
N PRO A 155 -3.55 11.41 16.85
CA PRO A 155 -2.32 12.17 16.77
C PRO A 155 -2.37 13.39 17.68
N HIS A 156 -1.21 13.87 18.11
CA HIS A 156 -1.08 15.25 18.55
C HIS A 156 -1.19 16.15 17.32
N ILE A 157 -2.10 17.14 17.37
CA ILE A 157 -2.32 18.07 16.26
C ILE A 157 -1.63 19.39 16.62
N GLU A 158 -0.58 19.73 15.89
CA GLU A 158 0.08 21.02 15.94
C GLU A 158 -0.62 21.98 14.97
N LEU A 159 -1.10 23.10 15.49
CA LEU A 159 -1.65 24.18 14.67
C LEU A 159 -0.52 25.11 14.24
N LEU A 160 -0.40 25.32 12.95
CA LEU A 160 0.60 26.17 12.34
C LEU A 160 -0.03 27.51 11.88
N PRO A 161 0.79 28.56 11.56
CA PRO A 161 0.29 29.79 10.98
C PRO A 161 -0.55 29.56 9.72
N GLU A 162 -1.39 30.54 9.38
CA GLU A 162 -2.22 30.54 8.16
C GLU A 162 -3.24 29.38 8.05
N GLY A 163 -3.67 28.85 9.20
CA GLY A 163 -4.67 27.78 9.22
C GLY A 163 -4.13 26.40 8.83
N GLN A 164 -2.83 26.24 8.78
CA GLN A 164 -2.19 24.94 8.54
C GLN A 164 -2.12 24.12 9.83
N PHE A 165 -1.91 22.82 9.69
CA PHE A 165 -1.72 21.91 10.83
C PHE A 165 -0.81 20.76 10.46
N LYS A 166 -0.27 20.10 11.48
CA LYS A 166 0.56 18.92 11.32
C LYS A 166 0.17 17.85 12.35
N TYR A 167 0.09 16.61 11.89
CA TYR A 167 -0.09 15.45 12.77
C TYR A 167 1.26 14.91 13.25
N HIS A 168 1.37 14.69 14.56
CA HIS A 168 2.51 14.03 15.18
C HIS A 168 2.08 12.77 15.92
N VAL A 169 2.94 11.77 15.90
CA VAL A 169 2.73 10.59 16.74
C VAL A 169 2.87 10.98 18.20
N ASP A 170 1.86 10.65 19.00
CA ASP A 170 1.96 10.75 20.46
C ASP A 170 2.60 9.45 20.98
N PHE A 171 3.92 9.46 21.12
CA PHE A 171 4.69 8.30 21.52
C PHE A 171 4.39 7.84 22.95
N ASP A 172 3.94 8.73 23.83
CA ASP A 172 3.64 8.43 25.23
C ASP A 172 2.31 7.67 25.39
N SER A 173 1.41 7.83 24.41
CA SER A 173 0.09 7.18 24.44
C SER A 173 -0.01 5.91 23.59
N LEU A 174 1.06 5.47 22.94
CA LEU A 174 1.03 4.29 22.07
C LEU A 174 0.77 3.01 22.87
N PRO A 175 -0.32 2.26 22.57
CA PRO A 175 -0.64 1.01 23.26
C PRO A 175 0.17 -0.15 22.71
N ILE A 176 1.50 -0.07 22.78
CA ILE A 176 2.40 -1.13 22.33
C ILE A 176 2.49 -2.21 23.42
N GLY A 177 2.09 -3.42 23.09
CA GLY A 177 2.06 -4.54 24.03
C GLY A 177 2.24 -5.89 23.36
N LYS A 178 1.99 -6.96 24.11
CA LYS A 178 2.10 -8.36 23.60
C LYS A 178 1.10 -8.68 22.50
N ASP A 179 0.03 -7.91 22.41
CA ASP A 179 -1.01 -7.98 21.37
C ASP A 179 -0.71 -7.12 20.14
N THR A 180 0.41 -6.39 20.12
CA THR A 180 0.87 -5.65 18.93
C THR A 180 1.61 -6.60 18.01
N GLY A 181 0.99 -6.98 16.89
CA GLY A 181 1.60 -7.83 15.87
C GLY A 181 2.38 -7.04 14.83
N MET A 182 1.91 -5.81 14.53
CA MET A 182 2.50 -4.95 13.51
C MET A 182 2.22 -3.49 13.82
N ILE A 183 3.14 -2.61 13.49
CA ILE A 183 2.94 -1.15 13.46
C ILE A 183 2.98 -0.72 11.99
N CYS A 184 1.98 0.03 11.56
CA CYS A 184 1.90 0.54 10.19
C CYS A 184 1.78 2.06 10.18
N VAL A 185 2.61 2.71 9.35
CA VAL A 185 2.65 4.17 9.19
C VAL A 185 2.84 4.50 7.72
N SER A 186 1.96 5.32 7.14
CA SER A 186 2.12 5.85 5.79
C SER A 186 2.78 7.23 5.85
N ARG A 187 3.82 7.42 5.03
CA ARG A 187 4.54 8.70 4.92
C ARG A 187 4.93 8.97 3.46
N PRO A 188 4.63 10.15 2.92
CA PRO A 188 3.73 11.16 3.50
C PRO A 188 2.33 10.58 3.74
N THR A 189 1.57 11.18 4.66
CA THR A 189 0.19 10.76 4.95
C THR A 189 -0.72 11.02 3.75
N ASN A 190 -1.63 10.09 3.53
CA ASN A 190 -2.71 10.25 2.55
C ASN A 190 -3.77 11.26 3.03
#